data_a6513b8bbce8282fa3aa9621092aa85e
#
_entry.id   a6513b8bbce8282fa3aa9621092aa85e
#
_cell.length_a   1.000
_cell.length_b   1.000
_cell.length_c   1.000
_cell.angle_alpha   90.00
_cell.angle_beta   90.00
_cell.angle_gamma   90.00
#
_symmetry.space_group_name_H-M   'P 1'
#
loop_
_entity.id
_entity.type
_entity.pdbx_description
1 polymer ?
#
loop_
_entity_poly.entity_id
_entity_poly.type
_entity_poly.pdbx_seq_one_letter_code
_entity_poly.pdbx_strand_id
1 'polypeptide(L)'
;KALPNLAIMRLMKQLGTGLDTVSIEEVELGLLAGYRPEEILFTPNMVSFSEYERAVGHGVHTNIDSIPMLERFGHQYGGRVPLFLRINPHIMAGGNERISTGHIDSKFGISIHQLRHVERIVKTHGMHIHGLHMHTGSDILDADVFLRGAELLLETAALFPELRHLDLGSGFKVAYKPGDITTDIDELGIRITERVKRFNAAREVPVELWFEPGKFLVSEAGHLLVRVTLLKQTTATVFAGVDSGLNHLVRPMMYGAYHRID
;
A
#
# COMPACT_ATOMS: atom_id res chain seq x y z
N LYS A 1 8.45 1.25 2.15
CA LYS A 1 8.06 0.20 1.17
C LYS A 1 8.64 0.45 -0.22
N ALA A 2 8.37 1.59 -0.85
CA ALA A 2 8.84 1.86 -2.22
C ALA A 2 10.33 2.20 -2.30
N LEU A 3 10.85 2.97 -1.35
CA LEU A 3 12.25 3.40 -1.30
C LEU A 3 12.66 3.74 0.14
N PRO A 4 13.16 2.77 0.93
CA PRO A 4 13.53 2.97 2.34
C PRO A 4 14.88 3.69 2.48
N ASN A 5 15.00 4.85 1.86
CA ASN A 5 16.17 5.72 1.94
C ASN A 5 15.90 6.85 2.93
N LEU A 6 16.75 6.98 3.96
CA LEU A 6 16.54 7.92 5.06
C LEU A 6 16.45 9.39 4.61
N ALA A 7 17.23 9.78 3.59
CA ALA A 7 17.18 11.16 3.07
C ALA A 7 15.84 11.43 2.36
N ILE A 8 15.35 10.47 1.57
CA ILE A 8 14.06 10.56 0.90
C ILE A 8 12.91 10.56 1.92
N MET A 9 12.99 9.70 2.95
CA MET A 9 11.99 9.67 4.02
C MET A 9 11.92 11.01 4.75
N ARG A 10 13.06 11.65 5.05
CA ARG A 10 13.10 12.99 5.66
C ARG A 10 12.52 14.07 4.75
N LEU A 11 12.79 14.00 3.44
CA LEU A 11 12.19 14.91 2.47
C LEU A 11 10.67 14.76 2.43
N MET A 12 10.16 13.54 2.36
CA MET A 12 8.73 13.26 2.38
C MET A 12 8.08 13.75 3.68
N LYS A 13 8.72 13.53 4.82
CA LYS A 13 8.29 14.07 6.11
C LYS A 13 8.17 15.60 6.09
N GLN A 14 9.17 16.31 5.52
CA GLN A 14 9.13 17.77 5.39
C GLN A 14 7.99 18.27 4.50
N LEU A 15 7.56 17.44 3.53
CA LEU A 15 6.42 17.71 2.67
C LEU A 15 5.07 17.38 3.34
N GLY A 16 5.08 16.89 4.58
CA GLY A 16 3.87 16.64 5.38
C GLY A 16 3.20 15.29 5.10
N THR A 17 3.92 14.33 4.50
CA THR A 17 3.34 12.98 4.28
C THR A 17 3.41 12.14 5.55
N GLY A 18 2.47 11.17 5.69
CA GLY A 18 2.63 10.00 6.54
C GLY A 18 3.59 8.97 5.93
N LEU A 19 3.72 7.82 6.58
CA LEU A 19 4.60 6.73 6.16
C LEU A 19 3.89 5.37 6.27
N ASP A 20 3.77 4.66 5.14
CA ASP A 20 3.38 3.26 5.11
C ASP A 20 4.60 2.35 5.14
N THR A 21 4.62 1.38 6.05
CA THR A 21 5.73 0.46 6.31
C THR A 21 5.29 -0.98 6.24
N VAL A 22 6.17 -1.91 5.82
CA VAL A 22 5.86 -3.33 5.71
C VAL A 22 6.73 -4.22 6.59
N SER A 23 7.77 -3.66 7.20
CA SER A 23 8.60 -4.34 8.20
C SER A 23 8.83 -3.43 9.40
N ILE A 24 9.21 -4.06 10.50
CA ILE A 24 9.48 -3.32 11.74
C ILE A 24 10.74 -2.44 11.61
N GLU A 25 11.69 -2.84 10.76
CA GLU A 25 12.88 -2.05 10.45
C GLU A 25 12.52 -0.78 9.67
N GLU A 26 11.52 -0.84 8.78
CA GLU A 26 10.99 0.37 8.13
C GLU A 26 10.29 1.30 9.12
N VAL A 27 9.58 0.76 10.13
CA VAL A 27 9.02 1.56 11.24
C VAL A 27 10.14 2.30 11.97
N GLU A 28 11.18 1.58 12.37
CA GLU A 28 12.33 2.16 13.09
C GLU A 28 13.07 3.20 12.25
N LEU A 29 13.23 2.96 10.95
CA LEU A 29 13.78 3.96 10.01
C LEU A 29 12.87 5.19 9.91
N GLY A 30 11.55 5.02 9.94
CA GLY A 30 10.57 6.10 9.95
C GLY A 30 10.73 6.98 11.19
N LEU A 31 10.80 6.37 12.37
CA LEU A 31 11.05 7.07 13.63
C LEU A 31 12.41 7.81 13.60
N LEU A 32 13.46 7.17 13.07
CA LEU A 32 14.79 7.79 12.87
C LEU A 32 14.75 8.95 11.85
N ALA A 33 13.87 8.89 10.86
CA ALA A 33 13.65 9.97 9.90
C ALA A 33 12.91 11.17 10.52
N GLY A 34 12.32 11.00 11.72
CA GLY A 34 11.61 12.04 12.46
C GLY A 34 10.07 11.97 12.31
N TYR A 35 9.53 10.90 11.75
CA TYR A 35 8.08 10.67 11.80
C TYR A 35 7.64 10.41 13.25
N ARG A 36 6.49 10.95 13.63
CA ARG A 36 5.85 10.61 14.90
C ARG A 36 5.13 9.28 14.76
N PRO A 37 4.94 8.50 15.83
CA PRO A 37 4.26 7.20 15.76
C PRO A 37 2.90 7.26 15.05
N GLU A 38 2.10 8.28 15.32
CA GLU A 38 0.77 8.46 14.71
C GLU A 38 0.80 8.82 13.21
N GLU A 39 1.97 9.11 12.66
CA GLU A 39 2.17 9.35 11.21
C GLU A 39 2.61 8.09 10.47
N ILE A 40 2.77 6.97 11.18
CA ILE A 40 3.26 5.70 10.62
C ILE A 40 2.15 4.65 10.67
N LEU A 41 1.89 4.02 9.52
CA LEU A 41 1.04 2.84 9.41
C LEU A 41 1.92 1.61 9.14
N PHE A 42 1.85 0.61 10.02
CA PHE A 42 2.50 -0.69 9.83
C PHE A 42 1.53 -1.64 9.13
N THR A 43 1.80 -1.92 7.86
CA THR A 43 0.96 -2.74 6.96
C THR A 43 1.70 -4.01 6.53
N PRO A 44 2.00 -4.92 7.45
CA PRO A 44 2.76 -6.12 7.15
C PRO A 44 1.89 -7.19 6.47
N ASN A 45 2.55 -8.21 5.93
CA ASN A 45 1.90 -9.42 5.46
C ASN A 45 2.74 -10.64 5.82
N MET A 46 2.13 -11.67 6.39
CA MET A 46 2.77 -12.93 6.77
C MET A 46 3.94 -12.76 7.76
N VAL A 47 3.83 -11.83 8.69
CA VAL A 47 4.83 -11.60 9.76
C VAL A 47 4.45 -12.33 11.06
N SER A 48 5.40 -12.43 11.97
CA SER A 48 5.18 -12.98 13.31
C SER A 48 4.37 -12.00 14.18
N PHE A 49 3.70 -12.53 15.20
CA PHE A 49 2.98 -11.68 16.15
C PHE A 49 3.91 -10.76 16.93
N SER A 50 5.15 -11.18 17.18
CA SER A 50 6.15 -10.37 17.87
C SER A 50 6.50 -9.07 17.13
N GLU A 51 6.34 -9.04 15.80
CA GLU A 51 6.50 -7.80 15.04
C GLU A 51 5.34 -6.84 15.28
N TYR A 52 4.11 -7.34 15.41
CA TYR A 52 2.96 -6.53 15.86
C TYR A 52 3.15 -6.00 17.28
N GLU A 53 3.70 -6.83 18.20
CA GLU A 53 4.00 -6.38 19.57
C GLU A 53 5.03 -5.25 19.58
N ARG A 54 6.07 -5.32 18.73
CA ARG A 54 7.04 -4.24 18.55
C ARG A 54 6.39 -2.98 17.98
N ALA A 55 5.56 -3.11 16.95
CA ALA A 55 4.86 -1.98 16.34
C ALA A 55 3.93 -1.27 17.36
N VAL A 56 3.16 -2.04 18.13
CA VAL A 56 2.35 -1.52 19.24
C VAL A 56 3.23 -0.85 20.30
N GLY A 57 4.39 -1.44 20.63
CA GLY A 57 5.37 -0.87 21.55
C GLY A 57 5.94 0.48 21.09
N HIS A 58 6.05 0.69 19.78
CA HIS A 58 6.42 1.98 19.19
C HIS A 58 5.26 2.98 19.10
N GLY A 59 4.01 2.54 19.36
CA GLY A 59 2.82 3.38 19.30
C GLY A 59 2.34 3.72 17.88
N VAL A 60 2.80 3.00 16.87
CA VAL A 60 2.38 3.22 15.47
C VAL A 60 1.04 2.56 15.18
N HIS A 61 0.34 3.04 14.17
CA HIS A 61 -0.87 2.38 13.69
C HIS A 61 -0.54 0.99 13.14
N THR A 62 -1.34 -0.02 13.51
CA THR A 62 -1.16 -1.39 13.05
C THR A 62 -2.31 -1.83 12.16
N ASN A 63 -1.99 -2.44 11.02
CA ASN A 63 -2.95 -2.91 10.04
C ASN A 63 -2.97 -4.45 10.03
N ILE A 64 -4.11 -5.05 10.33
CA ILE A 64 -4.30 -6.50 10.41
C ILE A 64 -4.90 -7.01 9.10
N ASP A 65 -4.28 -8.04 8.51
CA ASP A 65 -4.65 -8.57 7.21
C ASP A 65 -5.19 -10.01 7.21
N SER A 66 -5.37 -10.61 8.38
CA SER A 66 -5.83 -11.99 8.49
C SER A 66 -6.67 -12.27 9.74
N ILE A 67 -7.61 -13.20 9.64
CA ILE A 67 -8.50 -13.62 10.75
C ILE A 67 -7.70 -14.16 11.94
N PRO A 68 -6.73 -15.09 11.77
CA PRO A 68 -5.98 -15.61 12.92
C PRO A 68 -5.18 -14.51 13.66
N MET A 69 -4.66 -13.53 12.91
CA MET A 69 -3.94 -12.41 13.52
C MET A 69 -4.89 -11.48 14.26
N LEU A 70 -6.08 -11.23 13.69
CA LEU A 70 -7.13 -10.44 14.34
C LEU A 70 -7.59 -11.05 15.66
N GLU A 71 -7.83 -12.37 15.69
CA GLU A 71 -8.18 -13.09 16.93
C GLU A 71 -7.07 -12.98 17.98
N ARG A 72 -5.83 -13.22 17.57
CA ARG A 72 -4.69 -13.13 18.48
C ARG A 72 -4.51 -11.72 19.04
N PHE A 73 -4.66 -10.70 18.19
CA PHE A 73 -4.59 -9.29 18.58
C PHE A 73 -5.71 -8.93 19.58
N GLY A 74 -6.93 -9.43 19.32
CA GLY A 74 -8.07 -9.26 20.22
C GLY A 74 -7.83 -9.89 21.59
N HIS A 75 -7.30 -11.11 21.65
CA HIS A 75 -6.94 -11.77 22.91
C HIS A 75 -5.86 -10.99 23.69
N GLN A 76 -4.86 -10.47 23.01
CA GLN A 76 -3.73 -9.78 23.65
C GLN A 76 -4.09 -8.37 24.13
N TYR A 77 -4.78 -7.60 23.27
CA TYR A 77 -4.97 -6.18 23.48
C TYR A 77 -6.42 -5.76 23.73
N GLY A 78 -7.41 -6.51 23.24
CA GLY A 78 -8.82 -6.12 23.30
C GLY A 78 -9.05 -4.73 22.72
N GLY A 79 -9.79 -3.88 23.42
CA GLY A 79 -10.06 -2.49 23.03
C GLY A 79 -8.96 -1.48 23.42
N ARG A 80 -7.84 -1.93 24.02
CA ARG A 80 -6.79 -1.01 24.50
C ARG A 80 -5.95 -0.38 23.39
N VAL A 81 -5.86 -1.06 22.25
CA VAL A 81 -5.06 -0.63 21.09
C VAL A 81 -5.98 -0.58 19.87
N PRO A 82 -6.26 0.61 19.34
CA PRO A 82 -7.00 0.75 18.11
C PRO A 82 -6.19 0.23 16.92
N LEU A 83 -6.88 -0.30 15.91
CA LEU A 83 -6.22 -0.92 14.77
C LEU A 83 -6.90 -0.60 13.44
N PHE A 84 -6.17 -0.88 12.36
CA PHE A 84 -6.66 -0.89 10.99
C PHE A 84 -6.94 -2.32 10.55
N LEU A 85 -7.89 -2.50 9.64
CA LEU A 85 -8.16 -3.77 8.97
C LEU A 85 -7.91 -3.64 7.48
N ARG A 86 -7.07 -4.51 6.95
CA ARG A 86 -6.88 -4.62 5.50
C ARG A 86 -7.93 -5.55 4.92
N ILE A 87 -8.78 -4.99 4.07
CA ILE A 87 -9.86 -5.71 3.38
C ILE A 87 -9.45 -6.03 1.95
N ASN A 88 -9.67 -7.27 1.52
CA ASN A 88 -9.60 -7.64 0.12
C ASN A 88 -11.00 -7.53 -0.50
N PRO A 89 -11.25 -6.53 -1.37
CA PRO A 89 -12.55 -6.34 -2.00
C PRO A 89 -12.84 -7.31 -3.14
N HIS A 90 -11.90 -8.19 -3.50
CA HIS A 90 -11.94 -9.10 -4.66
C HIS A 90 -12.16 -8.40 -6.00
N ILE A 91 -11.62 -7.20 -6.15
CA ILE A 91 -11.62 -6.44 -7.40
C ILE A 91 -10.26 -6.61 -8.06
N MET A 92 -10.28 -7.15 -9.27
CA MET A 92 -9.07 -7.22 -10.08
C MET A 92 -8.80 -5.84 -10.71
N ALA A 93 -7.67 -5.26 -10.37
CA ALA A 93 -7.18 -4.00 -10.92
C ALA A 93 -5.72 -4.14 -11.36
N GLY A 94 -5.36 -3.44 -12.42
CA GLY A 94 -3.98 -3.40 -12.93
C GLY A 94 -3.72 -4.24 -14.16
N GLY A 95 -2.60 -3.97 -14.82
CA GLY A 95 -2.23 -4.53 -16.12
C GLY A 95 -1.53 -5.90 -16.08
N ASN A 96 -1.25 -6.46 -14.90
CA ASN A 96 -0.54 -7.74 -14.77
C ASN A 96 -1.10 -8.57 -13.61
N GLU A 97 -1.59 -9.76 -13.91
CA GLU A 97 -2.18 -10.68 -12.91
C GLU A 97 -1.20 -11.03 -11.76
N ARG A 98 0.11 -11.09 -12.05
CA ARG A 98 1.15 -11.44 -11.05
C ARG A 98 1.33 -10.38 -9.96
N ILE A 99 0.85 -9.17 -10.15
CA ILE A 99 0.94 -8.06 -9.21
C ILE A 99 -0.44 -7.55 -8.76
N SER A 100 -1.52 -8.23 -9.15
CA SER A 100 -2.86 -7.95 -8.67
C SER A 100 -3.01 -8.44 -7.23
N THR A 101 -3.31 -7.55 -6.30
CA THR A 101 -3.53 -7.87 -4.88
C THR A 101 -5.01 -8.07 -4.54
N GLY A 102 -5.91 -7.71 -5.46
CA GLY A 102 -7.36 -7.88 -5.32
C GLY A 102 -7.92 -9.21 -5.84
N HIS A 103 -7.08 -10.15 -6.32
CA HIS A 103 -7.54 -11.45 -6.77
C HIS A 103 -8.08 -12.30 -5.61
N ILE A 104 -9.01 -13.23 -5.89
CA ILE A 104 -9.59 -14.10 -4.87
C ILE A 104 -8.54 -14.99 -4.18
N ASP A 105 -7.51 -15.40 -4.93
CA ASP A 105 -6.39 -16.21 -4.42
C ASP A 105 -5.23 -15.33 -3.88
N SER A 106 -5.46 -14.04 -3.71
CA SER A 106 -4.44 -13.15 -3.15
C SER A 106 -4.25 -13.44 -1.67
N LYS A 107 -2.98 -13.49 -1.24
CA LYS A 107 -2.62 -13.64 0.18
C LYS A 107 -2.90 -12.39 1.01
N PHE A 108 -3.24 -11.27 0.38
CA PHE A 108 -3.37 -9.97 1.04
C PHE A 108 -4.81 -9.67 1.47
N GLY A 109 -4.94 -9.26 2.72
CA GLY A 109 -6.18 -8.76 3.29
C GLY A 109 -7.20 -9.82 3.66
N ILE A 110 -8.11 -9.45 4.55
CA ILE A 110 -9.26 -10.25 4.94
C ILE A 110 -10.32 -10.12 3.84
N SER A 111 -10.82 -11.24 3.36
CA SER A 111 -11.87 -11.26 2.33
C SER A 111 -13.11 -10.49 2.78
N ILE A 112 -13.68 -9.67 1.90
CA ILE A 112 -14.96 -8.98 2.13
C ILE A 112 -16.08 -9.97 2.50
N HIS A 113 -16.00 -11.22 2.03
CA HIS A 113 -16.97 -12.27 2.38
C HIS A 113 -16.84 -12.79 3.82
N GLN A 114 -15.76 -12.43 4.54
CA GLN A 114 -15.51 -12.80 5.92
C GLN A 114 -15.89 -11.69 6.93
N LEU A 115 -16.47 -10.58 6.48
CA LEU A 115 -16.81 -9.44 7.34
C LEU A 115 -17.66 -9.80 8.55
N ARG A 116 -18.65 -10.70 8.41
CA ARG A 116 -19.46 -11.17 9.56
C ARG A 116 -18.62 -11.87 10.63
N HIS A 117 -17.55 -12.54 10.22
CA HIS A 117 -16.60 -13.15 11.16
C HIS A 117 -15.77 -12.07 11.84
N VAL A 118 -15.28 -11.09 11.08
CA VAL A 118 -14.56 -9.93 11.62
C VAL A 118 -15.40 -9.21 12.68
N GLU A 119 -16.66 -8.86 12.36
CA GLU A 119 -17.57 -8.17 13.30
C GLU A 119 -17.73 -8.96 14.61
N ARG A 120 -17.88 -10.29 14.51
CA ARG A 120 -18.00 -11.15 15.70
C ARG A 120 -16.74 -11.10 16.56
N ILE A 121 -15.54 -11.19 15.95
CA ILE A 121 -14.27 -11.12 16.68
C ILE A 121 -14.11 -9.75 17.34
N VAL A 122 -14.33 -8.67 16.58
CA VAL A 122 -14.26 -7.28 17.06
C VAL A 122 -15.18 -7.09 18.28
N LYS A 123 -16.43 -7.53 18.18
CA LYS A 123 -17.40 -7.45 19.27
C LYS A 123 -17.01 -8.31 20.47
N THR A 124 -16.53 -9.55 20.25
CA THR A 124 -16.15 -10.48 21.33
C THR A 124 -15.02 -9.92 22.18
N HIS A 125 -14.07 -9.25 21.56
CA HIS A 125 -12.89 -8.69 22.25
C HIS A 125 -13.01 -7.20 22.57
N GLY A 126 -14.13 -6.55 22.25
CA GLY A 126 -14.33 -5.11 22.45
C GLY A 126 -13.31 -4.25 21.73
N MET A 127 -12.91 -4.65 20.51
CA MET A 127 -11.86 -3.98 19.75
C MET A 127 -12.36 -2.69 19.09
N HIS A 128 -11.48 -1.71 18.90
CA HIS A 128 -11.77 -0.45 18.22
C HIS A 128 -11.10 -0.42 16.84
N ILE A 129 -11.92 -0.39 15.80
CA ILE A 129 -11.44 -0.30 14.41
C ILE A 129 -11.36 1.18 14.02
N HIS A 130 -10.14 1.72 13.98
CA HIS A 130 -9.88 3.11 13.63
C HIS A 130 -9.74 3.35 12.14
N GLY A 131 -9.33 2.34 11.38
CA GLY A 131 -9.16 2.49 9.94
C GLY A 131 -9.51 1.23 9.17
N LEU A 132 -9.92 1.43 7.93
CA LEU A 132 -9.99 0.39 6.92
C LEU A 132 -9.00 0.70 5.81
N HIS A 133 -8.32 -0.32 5.35
CA HIS A 133 -7.33 -0.26 4.29
C HIS A 133 -7.67 -1.25 3.18
N MET A 134 -7.43 -0.85 1.94
CA MET A 134 -7.39 -1.74 0.80
C MET A 134 -6.21 -1.42 -0.11
N HIS A 135 -5.77 -2.39 -0.88
CA HIS A 135 -4.85 -2.17 -1.99
C HIS A 135 -5.20 -3.15 -3.11
N THR A 136 -5.67 -2.65 -4.25
CA THR A 136 -6.26 -3.46 -5.31
C THR A 136 -5.26 -3.89 -6.38
N GLY A 137 -4.04 -3.34 -6.39
CA GLY A 137 -2.98 -3.71 -7.33
C GLY A 137 -2.10 -2.55 -7.78
N SER A 138 -1.40 -2.75 -8.89
CA SER A 138 -0.48 -1.77 -9.48
C SER A 138 -0.83 -1.50 -10.94
N ASP A 139 -0.41 -0.33 -11.43
CA ASP A 139 -0.62 0.12 -12.81
C ASP A 139 -2.11 0.21 -13.20
N ILE A 140 -2.92 0.74 -12.28
CA ILE A 140 -4.36 0.96 -12.45
C ILE A 140 -4.55 2.17 -13.36
N LEU A 141 -5.13 1.95 -14.53
CA LEU A 141 -5.49 3.00 -15.50
C LEU A 141 -6.96 3.38 -15.41
N ASP A 142 -7.82 2.41 -15.10
CA ASP A 142 -9.25 2.59 -15.07
C ASP A 142 -9.69 3.12 -13.70
N ALA A 143 -10.07 4.40 -13.67
CA ALA A 143 -10.60 5.04 -12.48
C ALA A 143 -11.86 4.34 -11.95
N ASP A 144 -12.71 3.77 -12.80
CA ASP A 144 -13.94 3.08 -12.37
C ASP A 144 -13.64 1.81 -11.57
N VAL A 145 -12.57 1.10 -11.92
CA VAL A 145 -12.12 -0.07 -11.14
C VAL A 145 -11.68 0.35 -9.74
N PHE A 146 -10.89 1.43 -9.65
CA PHE A 146 -10.46 1.97 -8.36
C PHE A 146 -11.66 2.44 -7.52
N LEU A 147 -12.59 3.16 -8.13
CA LEU A 147 -13.77 3.70 -7.46
C LEU A 147 -14.72 2.60 -6.97
N ARG A 148 -14.89 1.49 -7.70
CA ARG A 148 -15.65 0.33 -7.19
C ARG A 148 -15.04 -0.23 -5.91
N GLY A 149 -13.69 -0.33 -5.84
CA GLY A 149 -13.01 -0.73 -4.61
C GLY A 149 -13.28 0.23 -3.46
N ALA A 150 -13.20 1.53 -3.75
CA ALA A 150 -13.49 2.57 -2.77
C ALA A 150 -14.95 2.50 -2.26
N GLU A 151 -15.92 2.27 -3.14
CA GLU A 151 -17.34 2.11 -2.77
C GLU A 151 -17.55 0.92 -1.83
N LEU A 152 -16.97 -0.25 -2.12
CA LEU A 152 -17.02 -1.41 -1.23
C LEU A 152 -16.36 -1.13 0.13
N LEU A 153 -15.28 -0.36 0.16
CA LEU A 153 -14.65 0.02 1.42
C LEU A 153 -15.52 0.99 2.21
N LEU A 154 -16.19 1.94 1.55
CA LEU A 154 -17.16 2.85 2.18
C LEU A 154 -18.37 2.08 2.74
N GLU A 155 -18.91 1.10 2.02
CA GLU A 155 -19.97 0.22 2.51
C GLU A 155 -19.51 -0.56 3.74
N THR A 156 -18.28 -1.10 3.71
CA THR A 156 -17.68 -1.80 4.85
C THR A 156 -17.50 -0.85 6.05
N ALA A 157 -17.11 0.39 5.80
CA ALA A 157 -16.91 1.41 6.82
C ALA A 157 -18.20 1.75 7.60
N ALA A 158 -19.36 1.53 7.01
CA ALA A 158 -20.64 1.71 7.70
C ALA A 158 -20.84 0.74 8.87
N LEU A 159 -20.14 -0.41 8.88
CA LEU A 159 -20.17 -1.38 9.99
C LEU A 159 -19.40 -0.90 11.23
N PHE A 160 -18.53 0.11 11.08
CA PHE A 160 -17.65 0.61 12.12
C PHE A 160 -17.91 2.11 12.39
N PRO A 161 -18.82 2.45 13.29
CA PRO A 161 -19.20 3.86 13.56
C PRO A 161 -18.04 4.72 14.08
N GLU A 162 -17.09 4.12 14.78
CA GLU A 162 -15.92 4.82 15.35
C GLU A 162 -14.76 5.01 14.36
N LEU A 163 -14.91 4.54 13.13
CA LEU A 163 -13.89 4.62 12.10
C LEU A 163 -13.48 6.07 11.83
N ARG A 164 -12.18 6.30 11.70
CA ARG A 164 -11.60 7.64 11.45
C ARG A 164 -10.83 7.74 10.14
N HIS A 165 -10.33 6.60 9.62
CA HIS A 165 -9.45 6.61 8.46
C HIS A 165 -9.92 5.59 7.41
N LEU A 166 -9.85 6.00 6.15
CA LEU A 166 -10.03 5.15 4.99
C LEU A 166 -8.77 5.24 4.13
N ASP A 167 -7.99 4.18 4.10
CA ASP A 167 -6.82 4.07 3.25
C ASP A 167 -7.17 3.27 1.99
N LEU A 168 -7.14 3.93 0.86
CA LEU A 168 -7.47 3.33 -0.43
C LEU A 168 -6.24 2.75 -1.14
N GLY A 169 -5.08 2.71 -0.44
CA GLY A 169 -3.84 2.26 -1.03
C GLY A 169 -3.37 3.15 -2.17
N SER A 170 -2.95 2.52 -3.25
CA SER A 170 -2.48 3.22 -4.44
C SER A 170 -2.57 2.26 -5.65
N GLY A 171 -1.55 2.31 -6.50
CA GLY A 171 -1.45 1.53 -7.73
C GLY A 171 -1.49 2.43 -8.96
N PHE A 172 -1.37 3.74 -8.77
CA PHE A 172 -1.37 4.70 -9.86
C PHE A 172 -0.22 4.42 -10.83
N LYS A 173 -0.55 4.38 -12.12
CA LYS A 173 0.41 4.11 -13.18
C LYS A 173 1.21 5.35 -13.52
N VAL A 174 2.53 5.18 -13.62
CA VAL A 174 3.46 6.18 -14.17
C VAL A 174 3.85 5.83 -15.61
N ALA A 175 4.27 6.82 -16.38
CA ALA A 175 4.86 6.61 -17.69
C ALA A 175 6.28 6.04 -17.55
N TYR A 176 6.58 4.94 -18.24
CA TYR A 176 7.95 4.38 -18.32
C TYR A 176 8.62 4.67 -19.66
N LYS A 177 7.85 4.99 -20.68
CA LYS A 177 8.34 5.33 -22.03
C LYS A 177 7.50 6.45 -22.61
N PRO A 178 8.03 7.19 -23.60
CA PRO A 178 7.26 8.23 -24.29
C PRO A 178 5.94 7.67 -24.85
N GLY A 179 4.86 8.38 -24.60
CA GLY A 179 3.51 8.00 -25.06
C GLY A 179 2.77 6.99 -24.17
N ASP A 180 3.34 6.56 -23.05
CA ASP A 180 2.61 5.75 -22.07
C ASP A 180 1.43 6.55 -21.48
N ILE A 181 0.30 5.87 -21.33
CA ILE A 181 -0.87 6.40 -20.61
C ILE A 181 -0.61 6.26 -19.11
N THR A 182 -0.90 7.31 -18.37
CA THR A 182 -0.81 7.37 -16.90
C THR A 182 -2.21 7.40 -16.29
N THR A 183 -2.32 7.15 -14.98
CA THR A 183 -3.55 7.36 -14.24
C THR A 183 -3.88 8.86 -14.22
N ASP A 184 -5.11 9.23 -14.58
CA ASP A 184 -5.61 10.59 -14.40
C ASP A 184 -5.96 10.80 -12.91
N ILE A 185 -5.01 11.42 -12.21
CA ILE A 185 -5.12 11.67 -10.77
C ILE A 185 -6.13 12.77 -10.47
N ASP A 186 -6.28 13.76 -11.34
CA ASP A 186 -7.18 14.88 -11.13
C ASP A 186 -8.64 14.40 -11.26
N GLU A 187 -8.97 13.64 -12.31
CA GLU A 187 -10.29 13.03 -12.46
C GLU A 187 -10.60 12.12 -11.28
N LEU A 188 -9.68 11.24 -10.93
CA LEU A 188 -9.86 10.31 -9.81
C LEU A 188 -10.06 11.07 -8.50
N GLY A 189 -9.26 12.09 -8.24
CA GLY A 189 -9.32 12.93 -7.04
C GLY A 189 -10.68 13.63 -6.88
N ILE A 190 -11.23 14.19 -7.96
CA ILE A 190 -12.57 14.81 -7.95
C ILE A 190 -13.62 13.75 -7.60
N ARG A 191 -13.64 12.63 -8.31
CA ARG A 191 -14.66 11.59 -8.19
C ARG A 191 -14.67 10.90 -6.83
N ILE A 192 -13.48 10.64 -6.23
CA ILE A 192 -13.41 10.03 -4.89
C ILE A 192 -13.79 11.02 -3.80
N THR A 193 -13.40 12.30 -3.95
CA THR A 193 -13.73 13.34 -2.99
C THR A 193 -15.24 13.54 -2.87
N GLU A 194 -15.98 13.50 -3.97
CA GLU A 194 -17.44 13.61 -3.94
C GLU A 194 -18.11 12.44 -3.20
N ARG A 195 -17.57 11.21 -3.34
CA ARG A 195 -18.08 10.02 -2.65
C ARG A 195 -17.84 10.11 -1.15
N VAL A 196 -16.62 10.45 -0.76
CA VAL A 196 -16.25 10.57 0.66
C VAL A 196 -16.98 11.73 1.33
N LYS A 197 -17.18 12.85 0.67
CA LYS A 197 -18.00 13.96 1.18
C LYS A 197 -19.44 13.53 1.45
N ARG A 198 -20.07 12.78 0.52
CA ARG A 198 -21.42 12.23 0.73
C ARG A 198 -21.47 11.24 1.89
N PHE A 199 -20.48 10.37 1.99
CA PHE A 199 -20.37 9.41 3.10
C PHE A 199 -20.22 10.14 4.44
N ASN A 200 -19.34 11.13 4.52
CA ASN A 200 -19.10 11.91 5.74
C ASN A 200 -20.30 12.76 6.17
N ALA A 201 -21.14 13.20 5.23
CA ALA A 201 -22.33 13.98 5.54
C ALA A 201 -23.38 13.21 6.39
N ALA A 202 -23.32 11.87 6.37
CA ALA A 202 -24.20 10.98 7.14
C ALA A 202 -23.57 10.47 8.45
N ARG A 203 -22.37 10.96 8.82
CA ARG A 203 -21.61 10.47 9.99
C ARG A 203 -21.42 11.55 11.03
N GLU A 204 -21.49 11.18 12.30
CA GLU A 204 -21.11 12.06 13.42
C GLU A 204 -19.60 12.31 13.44
N VAL A 205 -18.80 11.24 13.14
CA VAL A 205 -17.34 11.33 13.03
C VAL A 205 -16.95 11.15 11.57
N PRO A 206 -16.50 12.22 10.91
CA PRO A 206 -16.04 12.12 9.52
C PRO A 206 -14.77 11.28 9.44
N VAL A 207 -14.63 10.55 8.33
CA VAL A 207 -13.40 9.81 8.03
C VAL A 207 -12.43 10.67 7.22
N GLU A 208 -11.16 10.50 7.52
CA GLU A 208 -10.05 11.04 6.77
C GLU A 208 -9.63 10.05 5.67
N LEU A 209 -9.34 10.55 4.48
CA LEU A 209 -8.97 9.74 3.33
C LEU A 209 -7.45 9.69 3.20
N TRP A 210 -6.90 8.46 3.14
CA TRP A 210 -5.48 8.18 2.96
C TRP A 210 -5.20 7.48 1.64
N PHE A 211 -3.98 7.68 1.13
CA PHE A 211 -3.43 7.02 -0.05
C PHE A 211 -1.96 6.67 0.18
N GLU A 212 -1.49 5.63 -0.51
CA GLU A 212 -0.13 5.10 -0.40
C GLU A 212 0.66 5.17 -1.73
N PRO A 213 0.80 6.34 -2.40
CA PRO A 213 1.38 6.46 -3.74
C PRO A 213 2.91 6.31 -3.73
N GLY A 214 3.43 5.13 -3.40
CA GLY A 214 4.86 4.88 -3.28
C GLY A 214 5.61 4.97 -4.61
N LYS A 215 5.39 4.01 -5.52
CA LYS A 215 6.01 3.98 -6.85
C LYS A 215 5.74 5.27 -7.64
N PHE A 216 4.52 5.77 -7.58
CA PHE A 216 4.11 6.97 -8.28
C PHE A 216 5.00 8.19 -7.95
N LEU A 217 5.43 8.32 -6.69
CA LEU A 217 6.23 9.46 -6.24
C LEU A 217 7.73 9.32 -6.55
N VAL A 218 8.26 8.10 -6.70
CA VAL A 218 9.72 7.89 -6.76
C VAL A 218 10.24 7.19 -8.02
N SER A 219 9.36 6.80 -8.95
CA SER A 219 9.76 6.04 -10.15
C SER A 219 10.74 6.79 -11.05
N GLU A 220 10.67 8.11 -11.08
CA GLU A 220 11.52 8.96 -11.91
C GLU A 220 12.68 9.59 -11.12
N ALA A 221 12.82 9.24 -9.82
CA ALA A 221 13.75 9.90 -8.91
C ALA A 221 15.17 9.29 -8.93
N GLY A 222 15.45 8.28 -9.73
CA GLY A 222 16.72 7.57 -9.67
C GLY A 222 17.28 7.09 -11.00
N HIS A 223 18.61 6.96 -11.05
CA HIS A 223 19.35 6.39 -12.16
C HIS A 223 20.21 5.23 -11.66
N LEU A 224 20.25 4.13 -12.40
CA LEU A 224 21.21 3.06 -12.21
C LEU A 224 22.41 3.32 -13.12
N LEU A 225 23.55 3.69 -12.53
CA LEU A 225 24.80 3.89 -13.24
C LEU A 225 25.54 2.57 -13.36
N VAL A 226 25.90 2.20 -14.57
CA VAL A 226 26.66 0.98 -14.87
C VAL A 226 27.85 1.29 -15.75
N ARG A 227 28.93 0.51 -15.62
CA ARG A 227 30.11 0.61 -16.46
C ARG A 227 30.08 -0.51 -17.51
N VAL A 228 30.26 -0.15 -18.77
CA VAL A 228 30.50 -1.14 -19.82
C VAL A 228 31.90 -1.72 -19.62
N THR A 229 31.99 -3.04 -19.41
CA THR A 229 33.23 -3.77 -19.16
C THR A 229 33.76 -4.45 -20.42
N LEU A 230 32.86 -4.81 -21.34
CA LEU A 230 33.20 -5.52 -22.58
C LEU A 230 32.13 -5.26 -23.65
N LEU A 231 32.59 -5.09 -24.88
CA LEU A 231 31.72 -5.18 -26.06
C LEU A 231 31.99 -6.48 -26.77
N LYS A 232 30.98 -7.32 -26.97
CA LYS A 232 31.07 -8.59 -27.70
C LYS A 232 30.19 -8.50 -28.93
N GLN A 233 30.80 -8.62 -30.09
CA GLN A 233 30.08 -8.67 -31.36
C GLN A 233 29.91 -10.12 -31.80
N THR A 234 28.70 -10.46 -32.22
CA THR A 234 28.38 -11.67 -32.96
C THR A 234 28.08 -11.31 -34.43
N THR A 235 27.66 -12.28 -35.23
CA THR A 235 27.27 -12.03 -36.64
C THR A 235 26.03 -11.15 -36.78
N ALA A 236 25.15 -11.07 -35.75
CA ALA A 236 23.87 -10.37 -35.81
C ALA A 236 23.68 -9.31 -34.71
N THR A 237 24.46 -9.36 -33.63
CA THR A 237 24.18 -8.58 -32.42
C THR A 237 25.46 -8.11 -31.76
N VAL A 238 25.45 -6.89 -31.24
CA VAL A 238 26.48 -6.37 -30.34
C VAL A 238 25.95 -6.43 -28.91
N PHE A 239 26.68 -7.07 -28.01
CA PHE A 239 26.39 -7.13 -26.58
C PHE A 239 27.31 -6.19 -25.84
N ALA A 240 26.73 -5.37 -24.99
CA ALA A 240 27.45 -4.58 -23.97
C ALA A 240 27.39 -5.31 -22.62
N GLY A 241 28.51 -5.91 -22.21
CA GLY A 241 28.68 -6.46 -20.88
C GLY A 241 28.88 -5.31 -19.87
N VAL A 242 28.16 -5.35 -18.76
CA VAL A 242 28.21 -4.31 -17.73
C VAL A 242 28.55 -4.91 -16.36
N ASP A 243 29.01 -4.07 -15.43
CA ASP A 243 29.33 -4.45 -14.05
C ASP A 243 28.09 -4.57 -13.13
N SER A 244 26.95 -4.82 -13.73
CA SER A 244 25.66 -4.98 -13.07
C SER A 244 24.94 -6.19 -13.61
N GLY A 245 23.84 -6.58 -12.96
CA GLY A 245 23.02 -7.72 -13.37
C GLY A 245 21.59 -7.60 -12.87
N LEU A 246 20.83 -8.67 -13.09
CA LEU A 246 19.41 -8.76 -12.74
C LEU A 246 19.14 -8.57 -11.26
N ASN A 247 20.11 -8.84 -10.39
CA ASN A 247 20.04 -8.60 -8.95
C ASN A 247 19.92 -7.11 -8.58
N HIS A 248 20.38 -6.20 -9.44
CA HIS A 248 20.25 -4.75 -9.22
C HIS A 248 19.05 -4.16 -9.93
N LEU A 249 18.62 -4.73 -11.07
CA LEU A 249 17.46 -4.28 -11.85
C LEU A 249 16.67 -5.49 -12.37
N VAL A 250 15.83 -6.07 -11.53
CA VAL A 250 15.10 -7.32 -11.83
C VAL A 250 13.89 -7.11 -12.76
N ARG A 251 13.30 -5.92 -12.81
CA ARG A 251 12.03 -5.65 -13.49
C ARG A 251 12.02 -5.99 -15.00
N PRO A 252 13.05 -5.70 -15.80
CA PRO A 252 13.07 -6.06 -17.21
C PRO A 252 12.91 -7.57 -17.43
N MET A 253 13.60 -8.40 -16.65
CA MET A 253 13.52 -9.84 -16.77
C MET A 253 12.21 -10.42 -16.23
N MET A 254 11.77 -9.96 -15.05
CA MET A 254 10.64 -10.56 -14.34
C MET A 254 9.29 -10.14 -14.93
N TYR A 255 9.19 -8.90 -15.43
CA TYR A 255 7.94 -8.30 -15.88
C TYR A 255 7.96 -7.81 -17.32
N GLY A 256 9.07 -7.98 -18.07
CA GLY A 256 9.24 -7.35 -19.38
C GLY A 256 9.19 -5.82 -19.33
N ALA A 257 9.50 -5.24 -18.17
CA ALA A 257 9.36 -3.80 -17.95
C ALA A 257 10.42 -3.03 -18.74
N TYR A 258 9.98 -1.95 -19.39
CA TYR A 258 10.87 -1.02 -20.05
C TYR A 258 11.58 -0.15 -19.03
N HIS A 259 12.89 0.05 -19.22
CA HIS A 259 13.69 1.09 -18.60
C HIS A 259 14.51 1.78 -19.70
N ARG A 260 14.51 3.10 -19.68
CA ARG A 260 15.31 3.88 -20.62
C ARG A 260 16.81 3.64 -20.36
N ILE A 261 17.56 3.52 -21.43
CA ILE A 261 19.04 3.42 -21.43
C ILE A 261 19.55 4.62 -22.20
N ASP A 262 20.44 5.40 -21.58
CA ASP A 262 21.08 6.57 -22.14
C ASP A 262 22.59 6.33 -22.31
#